data_974d265821cfd6eb2e581e81f0585824
#
_entry.id   974d265821cfd6eb2e581e81f0585824
#
_cell.length_a   1.000
_cell.length_b   1.000
_cell.length_c   1.000
_cell.angle_alpha   90.00
_cell.angle_beta   90.00
_cell.angle_gamma   90.00
#
_symmetry.space_group_name_H-M   'P 1'
#
loop_
_entity.id
_entity.type
_entity.pdbx_description
1 polymer ?
#
loop_
_entity_poly.entity_id
_entity_poly.type
_entity_poly.pdbx_seq_one_letter_code
_entity_poly.pdbx_strand_id
1 'polypeptide(L)'
;MQRQILKAANKQHVNRQSTPEEISVELSSRRTGMSFQRTRMSADRTLMSVVRTSLSLISFGFTIFQFFSKLVAVNLETKTSAVRHFAVALVLLGIAMLVFGIGFHLAFMRGLREERAQLKEAGLIHGESKFPVSLTLLTALLLLVIGMLAIVSMLSNAGPFR
;
A
#
# COMPACT_ATOMS: atom_id res chain seq x y z
N MET A 1 -45.59 0.21 -7.62
CA MET A 1 -45.52 -0.73 -6.46
C MET A 1 -44.08 -1.19 -6.20
N GLN A 2 -43.31 -1.69 -7.17
CA GLN A 2 -41.88 -2.11 -7.01
C GLN A 2 -40.94 -1.04 -6.50
N ARG A 3 -41.08 0.25 -6.90
CA ARG A 3 -40.19 1.36 -6.43
C ARG A 3 -40.37 1.71 -4.95
N GLN A 4 -41.55 1.40 -4.36
CA GLN A 4 -41.77 1.62 -2.93
C GLN A 4 -41.18 0.49 -2.10
N ILE A 5 -41.21 -0.76 -2.60
CA ILE A 5 -40.58 -1.92 -1.97
C ILE A 5 -39.02 -1.73 -1.94
N LEU A 6 -38.42 -1.24 -3.04
CA LEU A 6 -36.99 -0.93 -3.10
C LEU A 6 -36.59 0.24 -2.20
N LYS A 7 -37.46 1.25 -2.00
CA LYS A 7 -37.23 2.34 -1.04
C LYS A 7 -37.39 1.91 0.41
N ALA A 8 -38.28 0.97 0.69
CA ALA A 8 -38.45 0.39 2.04
C ALA A 8 -37.26 -0.52 2.41
N ALA A 9 -36.72 -1.31 1.46
CA ALA A 9 -35.54 -2.14 1.67
C ALA A 9 -34.26 -1.33 1.93
N ASN A 10 -34.19 -0.07 1.49
CA ASN A 10 -33.02 0.79 1.66
C ASN A 10 -32.99 1.58 2.98
N LYS A 11 -33.93 1.38 3.90
CA LYS A 11 -34.06 2.17 5.12
C LYS A 11 -34.37 1.32 6.37
N GLN A 12 -33.76 0.13 6.47
CA GLN A 12 -33.77 -0.62 7.73
C GLN A 12 -32.72 -0.04 8.70
N HIS A 13 -32.97 1.18 9.18
CA HIS A 13 -32.40 1.58 10.46
C HIS A 13 -33.13 0.77 11.55
N VAL A 14 -32.38 -0.05 12.28
CA VAL A 14 -32.88 -0.71 13.48
C VAL A 14 -33.53 0.37 14.36
N ASN A 15 -34.85 0.28 14.50
CA ASN A 15 -35.65 1.13 15.36
C ASN A 15 -35.98 0.34 16.65
N ARG A 16 -36.42 1.01 17.72
CA ARG A 16 -36.82 0.38 18.99
C ARG A 16 -37.95 -0.65 18.84
N GLN A 17 -38.61 -0.71 17.68
CA GLN A 17 -39.68 -1.65 17.33
C GLN A 17 -39.20 -2.79 16.43
N SER A 18 -37.91 -2.90 16.10
CA SER A 18 -37.38 -3.98 15.27
C SER A 18 -37.42 -5.32 16.01
N THR A 19 -37.74 -6.39 15.27
CA THR A 19 -37.75 -7.74 15.82
C THR A 19 -36.35 -8.22 16.19
N PRO A 20 -36.19 -9.15 17.15
CA PRO A 20 -34.88 -9.70 17.50
C PRO A 20 -34.13 -10.29 16.30
N GLU A 21 -34.86 -10.85 15.32
CA GLU A 21 -34.27 -11.41 14.09
C GLU A 21 -33.71 -10.33 13.19
N GLU A 22 -34.40 -9.21 12.97
CA GLU A 22 -33.95 -8.07 12.21
C GLU A 22 -32.68 -7.45 12.84
N ILE A 23 -32.66 -7.34 14.17
CA ILE A 23 -31.50 -6.85 14.92
C ILE A 23 -30.29 -7.78 14.71
N SER A 24 -30.51 -9.11 14.76
CA SER A 24 -29.44 -10.10 14.60
C SER A 24 -28.81 -10.04 13.19
N VAL A 25 -29.63 -9.90 12.16
CA VAL A 25 -29.20 -9.75 10.76
C VAL A 25 -28.41 -8.46 10.57
N GLU A 26 -28.87 -7.34 11.09
CA GLU A 26 -28.16 -6.06 11.01
C GLU A 26 -26.82 -6.10 11.75
N LEU A 27 -26.76 -6.71 12.95
CA LEU A 27 -25.53 -6.90 13.70
C LEU A 27 -24.53 -7.80 12.94
N SER A 28 -25.02 -8.84 12.30
CA SER A 28 -24.19 -9.72 11.46
C SER A 28 -23.62 -8.96 10.26
N SER A 29 -24.42 -8.18 9.56
CA SER A 29 -24.01 -7.32 8.45
C SER A 29 -22.94 -6.31 8.88
N ARG A 30 -23.11 -5.66 10.05
CA ARG A 30 -22.12 -4.73 10.59
C ARG A 30 -20.82 -5.41 10.99
N ARG A 31 -20.88 -6.61 11.59
CA ARG A 31 -19.68 -7.41 11.91
C ARG A 31 -18.90 -7.75 10.66
N THR A 32 -19.57 -8.18 9.59
CA THR A 32 -18.94 -8.45 8.31
C THR A 32 -18.30 -7.19 7.71
N GLY A 33 -19.00 -6.05 7.72
CA GLY A 33 -18.44 -4.78 7.29
C GLY A 33 -17.19 -4.35 8.07
N MET A 34 -17.18 -4.56 9.39
CA MET A 34 -16.01 -4.28 10.23
C MET A 34 -14.85 -5.25 9.97
N SER A 35 -15.14 -6.52 9.63
CA SER A 35 -14.08 -7.49 9.28
C SER A 35 -13.31 -7.05 8.04
N PHE A 36 -13.98 -6.57 7.00
CA PHE A 36 -13.36 -6.00 5.81
C PHE A 36 -12.47 -4.79 6.13
N GLN A 37 -12.91 -3.91 7.03
CA GLN A 37 -12.08 -2.78 7.45
C GLN A 37 -10.83 -3.23 8.20
N ARG A 38 -10.93 -4.23 9.10
CA ARG A 38 -9.77 -4.80 9.80
C ARG A 38 -8.78 -5.44 8.83
N THR A 39 -9.28 -6.22 7.87
CA THR A 39 -8.47 -6.84 6.83
C THR A 39 -7.73 -5.81 5.99
N ARG A 40 -8.41 -4.73 5.60
CA ARG A 40 -7.80 -3.61 4.89
C ARG A 40 -6.69 -2.93 5.73
N MET A 41 -6.97 -2.62 6.99
CA MET A 41 -5.96 -2.03 7.87
C MET A 41 -4.75 -2.94 8.07
N SER A 42 -4.95 -4.25 8.09
CA SER A 42 -3.86 -5.23 8.12
C SER A 42 -3.01 -5.17 6.85
N ALA A 43 -3.63 -5.09 5.68
CA ALA A 43 -2.92 -4.92 4.40
C ALA A 43 -2.14 -3.61 4.33
N ASP A 44 -2.71 -2.50 4.83
CA ASP A 44 -2.03 -1.21 4.91
C ASP A 44 -0.80 -1.28 5.85
N ARG A 45 -0.88 -2.00 6.97
CA ARG A 45 0.27 -2.23 7.87
C ARG A 45 1.37 -3.04 7.20
N THR A 46 1.01 -4.06 6.43
CA THR A 46 1.99 -4.87 5.68
C THR A 46 2.71 -4.01 4.65
N LEU A 47 1.98 -3.20 3.88
CA LEU A 47 2.59 -2.27 2.92
C LEU A 47 3.49 -1.25 3.63
N MET A 48 3.09 -0.71 4.79
CA MET A 48 3.92 0.20 5.58
C MET A 48 5.23 -0.45 6.04
N SER A 49 5.21 -1.75 6.39
CA SER A 49 6.43 -2.50 6.72
C SER A 49 7.37 -2.62 5.51
N VAL A 50 6.81 -2.92 4.34
CA VAL A 50 7.57 -2.97 3.08
C VAL A 50 8.18 -1.59 2.76
N VAL A 51 7.39 -0.51 2.86
CA VAL A 51 7.85 0.87 2.64
C VAL A 51 9.04 1.20 3.55
N ARG A 52 8.96 0.86 4.84
CA ARG A 52 10.04 1.10 5.81
C ARG A 52 11.32 0.36 5.45
N THR A 53 11.21 -0.93 5.11
CA THR A 53 12.37 -1.75 4.76
C THR A 53 12.98 -1.27 3.43
N SER A 54 12.17 -0.97 2.44
CA SER A 54 12.62 -0.45 1.14
C SER A 54 13.32 0.90 1.30
N LEU A 55 12.75 1.80 2.11
CA LEU A 55 13.37 3.10 2.41
C LEU A 55 14.74 2.92 3.05
N SER A 56 14.88 2.00 4.00
CA SER A 56 16.17 1.72 4.65
C SER A 56 17.20 1.21 3.65
N LEU A 57 16.83 0.28 2.76
CA LEU A 57 17.72 -0.26 1.73
C LEU A 57 18.15 0.81 0.72
N ILE A 58 17.21 1.62 0.23
CA ILE A 58 17.47 2.69 -0.72
C ILE A 58 18.38 3.75 -0.09
N SER A 59 18.05 4.19 1.12
CA SER A 59 18.84 5.23 1.82
C SER A 59 20.24 4.75 2.14
N PHE A 60 20.38 3.52 2.62
CA PHE A 60 21.69 2.96 2.96
C PHE A 60 22.55 2.75 1.71
N GLY A 61 21.97 2.17 0.64
CA GLY A 61 22.66 1.99 -0.62
C GLY A 61 23.12 3.32 -1.24
N PHE A 62 22.24 4.33 -1.23
CA PHE A 62 22.57 5.67 -1.73
C PHE A 62 23.68 6.34 -0.89
N THR A 63 23.62 6.21 0.43
CA THR A 63 24.65 6.77 1.33
C THR A 63 26.02 6.14 1.08
N ILE A 64 26.09 4.81 0.95
CA ILE A 64 27.34 4.11 0.60
C ILE A 64 27.88 4.63 -0.74
N PHE A 65 27.02 4.70 -1.76
CA PHE A 65 27.42 5.18 -3.07
C PHE A 65 28.02 6.59 -3.02
N GLN A 66 27.35 7.53 -2.38
CA GLN A 66 27.80 8.92 -2.25
C GLN A 66 29.10 9.04 -1.46
N PHE A 67 29.22 8.28 -0.36
CA PHE A 67 30.43 8.29 0.46
C PHE A 67 31.66 7.83 -0.33
N PHE A 68 31.56 6.69 -0.99
CA PHE A 68 32.68 6.16 -1.76
C PHE A 68 32.97 6.96 -3.03
N SER A 69 31.97 7.56 -3.67
CA SER A 69 32.21 8.48 -4.80
C SER A 69 33.05 9.70 -4.41
N LYS A 70 32.82 10.23 -3.20
CA LYS A 70 33.64 11.35 -2.67
C LYS A 70 35.07 10.95 -2.31
N LEU A 71 35.25 9.72 -1.75
CA LEU A 71 36.58 9.21 -1.43
C LEU A 71 37.46 9.02 -2.67
N VAL A 72 36.87 8.53 -3.76
CA VAL A 72 37.59 8.41 -5.05
C VAL A 72 38.03 9.77 -5.59
N ALA A 73 37.19 10.78 -5.46
CA ALA A 73 37.51 12.14 -5.89
C ALA A 73 38.74 12.75 -5.15
N VAL A 74 39.09 12.20 -3.96
CA VAL A 74 40.25 12.65 -3.13
C VAL A 74 41.48 11.76 -3.33
N ASN A 75 41.57 10.97 -4.43
CA ASN A 75 42.71 10.10 -4.77
C ASN A 75 43.08 9.02 -3.73
N LEU A 76 42.14 8.58 -2.90
CA LEU A 76 42.33 7.39 -2.09
C LEU A 76 42.10 6.15 -2.96
N GLU A 77 43.19 5.50 -3.38
CA GLU A 77 43.15 4.22 -4.13
C GLU A 77 42.48 3.11 -3.31
N THR A 78 41.18 2.98 -3.45
CA THR A 78 40.42 1.85 -2.92
C THR A 78 39.82 1.08 -4.06
N LYS A 79 39.66 -0.24 -3.91
CA LYS A 79 38.88 -1.13 -4.83
C LYS A 79 37.39 -0.73 -4.85
N THR A 80 37.10 0.44 -5.35
CA THR A 80 35.81 1.15 -5.23
C THR A 80 34.71 0.49 -6.08
N SER A 81 35.07 -0.28 -7.11
CA SER A 81 34.11 -0.90 -8.02
C SER A 81 33.17 -1.90 -7.30
N ALA A 82 33.72 -2.73 -6.44
CA ALA A 82 32.91 -3.73 -5.70
C ALA A 82 31.91 -3.06 -4.76
N VAL A 83 32.33 -2.03 -4.04
CA VAL A 83 31.46 -1.26 -3.13
C VAL A 83 30.36 -0.52 -3.88
N ARG A 84 30.69 0.04 -5.05
CA ARG A 84 29.72 0.70 -5.93
C ARG A 84 28.66 -0.27 -6.43
N HIS A 85 29.04 -1.47 -6.89
CA HIS A 85 28.09 -2.50 -7.31
C HIS A 85 27.20 -2.96 -6.14
N PHE A 86 27.79 -3.12 -4.95
CA PHE A 86 27.03 -3.45 -3.76
C PHE A 86 26.00 -2.38 -3.39
N ALA A 87 26.41 -1.11 -3.43
CA ALA A 87 25.51 0.02 -3.17
C ALA A 87 24.33 0.06 -4.17
N VAL A 88 24.62 -0.12 -5.48
CA VAL A 88 23.60 -0.18 -6.52
C VAL A 88 22.66 -1.38 -6.32
N ALA A 89 23.21 -2.54 -5.96
CA ALA A 89 22.42 -3.74 -5.68
C ALA A 89 21.45 -3.54 -4.51
N LEU A 90 21.86 -2.85 -3.45
CA LEU A 90 20.98 -2.52 -2.32
C LEU A 90 19.81 -1.62 -2.73
N VAL A 91 20.08 -0.59 -3.54
CA VAL A 91 19.04 0.32 -4.03
C VAL A 91 18.07 -0.43 -4.94
N LEU A 92 18.58 -1.25 -5.86
CA LEU A 92 17.77 -2.10 -6.73
C LEU A 92 16.88 -3.06 -5.94
N LEU A 93 17.44 -3.71 -4.91
CA LEU A 93 16.68 -4.58 -4.03
C LEU A 93 15.55 -3.84 -3.31
N GLY A 94 15.84 -2.65 -2.80
CA GLY A 94 14.82 -1.79 -2.16
C GLY A 94 13.70 -1.41 -3.12
N ILE A 95 14.03 -1.04 -4.35
CA ILE A 95 13.04 -0.71 -5.38
C ILE A 95 12.23 -1.95 -5.77
N ALA A 96 12.87 -3.10 -6.01
CA ALA A 96 12.20 -4.34 -6.34
C ALA A 96 11.20 -4.75 -5.25
N MET A 97 11.63 -4.69 -4.00
CA MET A 97 10.77 -4.98 -2.85
C MET A 97 9.56 -4.04 -2.78
N LEU A 98 9.74 -2.77 -3.11
CA LEU A 98 8.67 -1.77 -3.13
C LEU A 98 7.67 -2.04 -4.27
N VAL A 99 8.16 -2.37 -5.47
CA VAL A 99 7.32 -2.73 -6.62
C VAL A 99 6.46 -3.96 -6.31
N PHE A 100 7.07 -5.03 -5.77
CA PHE A 100 6.34 -6.22 -5.35
C PHE A 100 5.32 -5.92 -4.25
N GLY A 101 5.68 -5.11 -3.25
CA GLY A 101 4.77 -4.71 -2.18
C GLY A 101 3.55 -3.93 -2.68
N ILE A 102 3.75 -2.98 -3.58
CA ILE A 102 2.67 -2.22 -4.23
C ILE A 102 1.80 -3.16 -5.06
N GLY A 103 2.39 -4.01 -5.89
CA GLY A 103 1.68 -4.96 -6.73
C GLY A 103 0.81 -5.91 -5.91
N PHE A 104 1.37 -6.51 -4.86
CA PHE A 104 0.64 -7.38 -3.94
C PHE A 104 -0.52 -6.65 -3.26
N HIS A 105 -0.26 -5.44 -2.74
CA HIS A 105 -1.29 -4.61 -2.09
C HIS A 105 -2.44 -4.28 -3.04
N LEU A 106 -2.15 -3.89 -4.28
CA LEU A 106 -3.18 -3.59 -5.28
C LEU A 106 -4.00 -4.82 -5.66
N ALA A 107 -3.36 -5.99 -5.87
CA ALA A 107 -4.03 -7.25 -6.17
C ALA A 107 -4.96 -7.66 -5.01
N PHE A 108 -4.46 -7.60 -3.78
CA PHE A 108 -5.22 -7.91 -2.58
C PHE A 108 -6.44 -6.98 -2.41
N MET A 109 -6.26 -5.67 -2.63
CA MET A 109 -7.34 -4.70 -2.52
C MET A 109 -8.41 -4.86 -3.61
N ARG A 110 -8.03 -5.35 -4.80
CA ARG A 110 -9.01 -5.69 -5.86
C ARG A 110 -9.87 -6.88 -5.44
N GLY A 111 -9.25 -7.98 -5.00
CA GLY A 111 -9.97 -9.16 -4.52
C GLY A 111 -10.93 -8.82 -3.37
N LEU A 112 -10.49 -8.00 -2.41
CA LEU A 112 -11.33 -7.57 -1.29
C LEU A 112 -12.54 -6.72 -1.74
N ARG A 113 -12.39 -5.91 -2.80
CA ARG A 113 -13.50 -5.13 -3.38
C ARG A 113 -14.50 -6.02 -4.11
N GLU A 114 -14.02 -7.01 -4.86
CA GLU A 114 -14.85 -7.97 -5.59
C GLU A 114 -15.70 -8.81 -4.63
N GLU A 115 -15.07 -9.38 -3.60
CA GLU A 115 -15.75 -10.15 -2.56
C GLU A 115 -16.84 -9.33 -1.86
N ARG A 116 -16.51 -8.08 -1.51
CA ARG A 116 -17.48 -7.16 -0.93
C ARG A 116 -18.63 -6.83 -1.89
N ALA A 117 -18.36 -6.67 -3.19
CA ALA A 117 -19.39 -6.40 -4.20
C ALA A 117 -20.38 -7.58 -4.29
N GLN A 118 -19.87 -8.80 -4.32
CA GLN A 118 -20.69 -10.01 -4.34
C GLN A 118 -21.59 -10.11 -3.10
N LEU A 119 -21.07 -9.84 -1.91
CA LEU A 119 -21.86 -9.85 -0.66
C LEU A 119 -22.90 -8.73 -0.63
N LYS A 120 -22.62 -7.59 -1.28
CA LYS A 120 -23.61 -6.50 -1.42
C LYS A 120 -24.74 -6.87 -2.39
N GLU A 121 -24.41 -7.50 -3.52
CA GLU A 121 -25.40 -8.00 -4.49
C GLU A 121 -26.29 -9.10 -3.88
N ALA A 122 -25.70 -9.96 -3.04
CA ALA A 122 -26.45 -10.96 -2.28
C ALA A 122 -27.32 -10.38 -1.14
N GLY A 123 -27.31 -9.04 -0.93
CA GLY A 123 -28.10 -8.37 0.11
C GLY A 123 -27.61 -8.59 1.54
N LEU A 124 -26.43 -9.21 1.70
CA LEU A 124 -25.88 -9.59 3.01
C LEU A 124 -25.18 -8.44 3.74
N ILE A 125 -24.84 -7.35 3.04
CA ILE A 125 -24.16 -6.18 3.61
C ILE A 125 -24.88 -4.89 3.20
N HIS A 126 -25.35 -4.15 4.21
CA HIS A 126 -25.95 -2.83 4.07
C HIS A 126 -24.96 -1.78 4.57
N GLY A 127 -24.11 -1.24 3.72
CA GLY A 127 -23.18 -0.21 4.17
C GLY A 127 -22.47 0.50 3.04
N GLU A 128 -22.69 1.82 2.91
CA GLU A 128 -22.02 2.73 1.99
C GLU A 128 -20.72 3.29 2.59
N SER A 129 -19.78 2.46 3.02
CA SER A 129 -18.46 3.01 3.32
C SER A 129 -17.65 3.12 2.02
N LYS A 130 -17.47 4.35 1.53
CA LYS A 130 -16.52 4.65 0.45
C LYS A 130 -15.13 4.24 0.95
N PHE A 131 -14.39 3.48 0.13
CA PHE A 131 -12.99 3.19 0.39
C PHE A 131 -12.15 4.42 0.04
N PRO A 132 -11.69 5.22 1.01
CA PRO A 132 -10.77 6.32 0.70
C PRO A 132 -9.45 5.76 0.14
N VAL A 133 -8.76 6.58 -0.64
CA VAL A 133 -7.42 6.23 -1.13
C VAL A 133 -6.50 6.00 0.06
N SER A 134 -5.74 4.90 0.03
CA SER A 134 -4.78 4.58 1.08
C SER A 134 -3.61 5.57 1.02
N LEU A 135 -3.40 6.33 2.10
CA LEU A 135 -2.23 7.21 2.24
C LEU A 135 -0.93 6.41 2.16
N THR A 136 -0.94 5.17 2.64
CA THR A 136 0.19 4.24 2.56
C THR A 136 0.58 3.94 1.10
N LEU A 137 -0.42 3.77 0.22
CA LEU A 137 -0.16 3.58 -1.21
C LEU A 137 0.45 4.83 -1.85
N LEU A 138 -0.04 6.01 -1.49
CA LEU A 138 0.51 7.28 -1.99
C LEU A 138 1.98 7.46 -1.57
N THR A 139 2.30 7.19 -0.30
CA THR A 139 3.68 7.26 0.19
C THR A 139 4.59 6.23 -0.48
N ALA A 140 4.09 5.01 -0.73
CA ALA A 140 4.83 3.98 -1.45
C ALA A 140 5.15 4.40 -2.90
N LEU A 141 4.20 4.99 -3.62
CA LEU A 141 4.39 5.49 -4.98
C LEU A 141 5.40 6.66 -5.01
N LEU A 142 5.30 7.58 -4.06
CA LEU A 142 6.24 8.70 -3.95
C LEU A 142 7.66 8.20 -3.68
N LEU A 143 7.82 7.23 -2.78
CA LEU A 143 9.11 6.60 -2.50
C LEU A 143 9.65 5.85 -3.72
N LEU A 144 8.79 5.20 -4.51
CA LEU A 144 9.20 4.55 -5.75
C LEU A 144 9.78 5.55 -6.75
N VAL A 145 9.14 6.71 -6.93
CA VAL A 145 9.65 7.78 -7.78
C VAL A 145 11.02 8.29 -7.30
N ILE A 146 11.16 8.54 -5.99
CA ILE A 146 12.44 8.96 -5.40
C ILE A 146 13.52 7.90 -5.61
N GLY A 147 13.21 6.61 -5.39
CA GLY A 147 14.13 5.51 -5.61
C GLY A 147 14.60 5.39 -7.07
N MET A 148 13.66 5.58 -8.02
CA MET A 148 14.00 5.61 -9.46
C MET A 148 14.91 6.80 -9.82
N LEU A 149 14.64 7.97 -9.28
CA LEU A 149 15.51 9.14 -9.46
C LEU A 149 16.91 8.91 -8.87
N ALA A 150 17.00 8.28 -7.71
CA ALA A 150 18.26 7.91 -7.09
C ALA A 150 19.09 6.98 -7.99
N ILE A 151 18.48 5.93 -8.56
CA ILE A 151 19.18 5.02 -9.49
C ILE A 151 19.65 5.74 -10.75
N VAL A 152 18.78 6.53 -11.37
CA VAL A 152 19.16 7.31 -12.55
C VAL A 152 20.36 8.22 -12.24
N SER A 153 20.34 8.89 -11.09
CA SER A 153 21.46 9.72 -10.62
C SER A 153 22.75 8.92 -10.41
N MET A 154 22.66 7.70 -9.86
CA MET A 154 23.83 6.84 -9.63
C MET A 154 24.43 6.29 -10.94
N LEU A 155 23.59 6.02 -11.95
CA LEU A 155 24.03 5.46 -13.24
C LEU A 155 24.52 6.54 -14.21
N SER A 156 23.86 7.69 -14.26
CA SER A 156 24.18 8.75 -15.23
C SER A 156 25.33 9.64 -14.81
N ASN A 157 25.80 9.57 -13.56
CA ASN A 157 26.80 10.50 -12.98
C ASN A 157 26.44 11.99 -13.17
N ALA A 158 25.23 12.30 -13.62
CA ALA A 158 24.70 13.61 -14.03
C ALA A 158 23.38 13.94 -13.33
N GLY A 159 23.13 13.38 -12.14
CA GLY A 159 21.87 13.55 -11.44
C GLY A 159 21.76 14.85 -10.64
N PRO A 160 20.53 15.23 -10.22
CA PRO A 160 20.26 16.47 -9.48
C PRO A 160 20.84 16.52 -8.06
N PHE A 161 21.51 15.45 -7.61
CA PHE A 161 22.08 15.31 -6.25
C PHE A 161 23.63 15.30 -6.27
N ARG A 162 24.24 16.08 -7.14
CA ARG A 162 25.71 16.25 -7.21
C ARG A 162 26.21 17.22 -6.16
#